data_1a85c07f6d23bae510f4f6825727d1e0
#
_entry.id   1a85c07f6d23bae510f4f6825727d1e0
#
_cell.length_a   1.000
_cell.length_b   1.000
_cell.length_c   1.000
_cell.angle_alpha   90.00
_cell.angle_beta   90.00
_cell.angle_gamma   90.00
#
_symmetry.space_group_name_H-M   'P 1'
#
loop_
_entity.id
_entity.type
_entity.pdbx_description
1 polymer ?
#
loop_
_entity_poly.entity_id
_entity_poly.type
_entity_poly.pdbx_seq_one_letter_code
_entity_poly.pdbx_strand_id
1 'polypeptide(L)'
;MPSPLQKRSLVDIALEQIHQRIGDGTWPLGQRLPPEPELAETLGMSRNTVREAVRVLTFSGVLEVRQGDGTYVRACANPLDAMLVLARSSVEQALEARGIIEVEASRLAAERRSETDLAALHEALEASAVHHGGSLDEYIAHDLAFHQRVVDSAHNPVLSELYRYFSQVIRAGLERTIGDPSRPQPSFELHRELVDAIARGDAEAAAKANRALLI
;
A
#
# COMPACT_ATOMS: atom_id res chain seq x y z
N MET A 1 10.09 -24.26 -19.43
CA MET A 1 11.50 -23.82 -19.47
C MET A 1 11.79 -23.08 -18.19
N PRO A 2 12.83 -23.42 -17.41
CA PRO A 2 13.15 -22.66 -16.20
C PRO A 2 13.59 -21.24 -16.60
N SER A 3 12.99 -20.23 -15.97
CA SER A 3 13.37 -18.81 -16.11
C SER A 3 14.85 -18.64 -15.75
N PRO A 4 15.66 -17.88 -16.50
CA PRO A 4 17.04 -17.66 -16.16
C PRO A 4 17.13 -16.99 -14.79
N LEU A 5 17.86 -17.62 -13.86
CA LEU A 5 18.25 -17.05 -12.58
C LEU A 5 18.85 -15.66 -12.84
N GLN A 6 18.13 -14.59 -12.52
CA GLN A 6 18.63 -13.24 -12.59
C GLN A 6 19.86 -13.15 -11.69
N LYS A 7 21.04 -13.00 -12.31
CA LYS A 7 22.30 -12.78 -11.60
C LYS A 7 22.15 -11.49 -10.81
N ARG A 8 22.09 -11.57 -9.46
CA ARG A 8 22.03 -10.39 -8.58
C ARG A 8 23.19 -9.46 -8.92
N SER A 9 22.91 -8.19 -9.13
CA SER A 9 23.96 -7.21 -9.38
C SER A 9 24.76 -6.94 -8.10
N LEU A 10 26.00 -6.47 -8.22
CA LEU A 10 26.78 -6.05 -7.05
C LEU A 10 26.12 -4.87 -6.31
N VAL A 11 25.35 -4.06 -7.03
CA VAL A 11 24.57 -2.96 -6.45
C VAL A 11 23.44 -3.52 -5.58
N ASP A 12 22.72 -4.58 -6.02
CA ASP A 12 21.67 -5.20 -5.22
C ASP A 12 22.22 -5.80 -3.93
N ILE A 13 23.41 -6.39 -3.99
CA ILE A 13 24.08 -6.94 -2.80
C ILE A 13 24.49 -5.79 -1.85
N ALA A 14 24.98 -4.66 -2.38
CA ALA A 14 25.32 -3.48 -1.58
C ALA A 14 24.08 -2.91 -0.88
N LEU A 15 22.95 -2.78 -1.61
CA LEU A 15 21.66 -2.35 -1.08
C LEU A 15 21.22 -3.24 0.09
N GLU A 16 21.23 -4.56 -0.11
CA GLU A 16 20.84 -5.53 0.91
C GLU A 16 21.70 -5.44 2.17
N GLN A 17 23.03 -5.32 2.02
CA GLN A 17 23.95 -5.19 3.14
C GLN A 17 23.78 -3.87 3.91
N ILE A 18 23.52 -2.75 3.23
CA ILE A 18 23.24 -1.46 3.89
C ILE A 18 21.90 -1.55 4.63
N HIS A 19 20.86 -2.07 4.00
CA HIS A 19 19.55 -2.26 4.63
C HIS A 19 19.63 -3.14 5.87
N GLN A 20 20.39 -4.25 5.82
CA GLN A 20 20.55 -5.14 6.95
C GLN A 20 21.16 -4.40 8.15
N ARG A 21 22.22 -3.60 7.94
CA ARG A 21 22.89 -2.85 9.02
C ARG A 21 22.04 -1.71 9.58
N ILE A 22 21.15 -1.15 8.77
CA ILE A 22 20.16 -0.19 9.26
C ILE A 22 19.09 -0.93 10.08
N GLY A 23 18.60 -2.07 9.59
CA GLY A 23 17.56 -2.85 10.25
C GLY A 23 17.99 -3.50 11.56
N ASP A 24 19.24 -3.96 11.65
CA ASP A 24 19.80 -4.54 12.88
C ASP A 24 20.32 -3.49 13.90
N GLY A 25 20.20 -2.21 13.54
CA GLY A 25 20.60 -1.08 14.40
C GLY A 25 22.11 -0.77 14.42
N THR A 26 22.91 -1.41 13.57
CA THR A 26 24.33 -1.05 13.39
C THR A 26 24.44 0.42 12.93
N TRP A 27 23.52 0.87 12.08
CA TRP A 27 23.36 2.27 11.69
C TRP A 27 21.93 2.73 12.02
N PRO A 28 21.70 3.23 13.26
CA PRO A 28 20.37 3.64 13.68
C PRO A 28 19.87 4.90 12.96
N LEU A 29 18.55 5.14 13.06
CA LEU A 29 17.90 6.32 12.52
C LEU A 29 18.59 7.61 12.99
N GLY A 30 18.87 8.51 12.05
CA GLY A 30 19.54 9.78 12.29
C GLY A 30 21.07 9.68 12.36
N GLN A 31 21.65 8.47 12.31
CA GLN A 31 23.11 8.31 12.31
C GLN A 31 23.70 8.70 10.96
N ARG A 32 24.86 9.34 11.00
CA ARG A 32 25.71 9.56 9.85
C ARG A 32 26.40 8.26 9.44
N LEU A 33 26.28 7.89 8.18
CA LEU A 33 27.02 6.78 7.59
C LEU A 33 28.52 7.11 7.44
N PRO A 34 29.39 6.10 7.43
CA PRO A 34 30.78 6.28 7.02
C PRO A 34 30.85 6.90 5.62
N PRO A 35 31.88 7.67 5.30
CA PRO A 35 32.13 8.16 3.94
C PRO A 35 32.19 7.01 2.93
N GLU A 36 31.79 7.27 1.66
CA GLU A 36 31.77 6.23 0.61
C GLU A 36 33.04 5.36 0.53
N PRO A 37 34.28 5.90 0.69
CA PRO A 37 35.47 5.07 0.69
C PRO A 37 35.53 4.04 1.83
N GLU A 38 35.20 4.46 3.06
CA GLU A 38 35.18 3.59 4.24
C GLU A 38 34.03 2.58 4.16
N LEU A 39 32.89 3.04 3.63
CA LEU A 39 31.73 2.19 3.39
C LEU A 39 32.05 1.09 2.35
N ALA A 40 32.83 1.43 1.32
CA ALA A 40 33.28 0.46 0.32
C ALA A 40 34.21 -0.61 0.93
N GLU A 41 35.10 -0.22 1.81
CA GLU A 41 35.96 -1.16 2.57
C GLU A 41 35.13 -2.05 3.50
N THR A 42 34.20 -1.45 4.25
CA THR A 42 33.30 -2.17 5.19
C THR A 42 32.43 -3.22 4.48
N LEU A 43 31.98 -2.91 3.26
CA LEU A 43 31.13 -3.79 2.47
C LEU A 43 31.91 -4.74 1.55
N GLY A 44 33.25 -4.56 1.42
CA GLY A 44 34.08 -5.34 0.52
C GLY A 44 33.76 -5.11 -0.97
N MET A 45 33.35 -3.89 -1.33
CA MET A 45 32.85 -3.54 -2.67
C MET A 45 33.60 -2.37 -3.28
N SER A 46 33.42 -2.18 -4.61
CA SER A 46 33.99 -1.02 -5.29
C SER A 46 33.28 0.27 -4.85
N ARG A 47 34.02 1.41 -4.83
CA ARG A 47 33.44 2.72 -4.52
C ARG A 47 32.27 3.08 -5.45
N ASN A 48 32.35 2.69 -6.73
CA ASN A 48 31.27 2.95 -7.69
C ASN A 48 30.00 2.16 -7.35
N THR A 49 30.13 0.88 -6.96
CA THR A 49 29.01 0.04 -6.52
C THR A 49 28.31 0.65 -5.30
N VAL A 50 29.11 1.09 -4.30
CA VAL A 50 28.59 1.71 -3.08
C VAL A 50 27.91 3.04 -3.38
N ARG A 51 28.51 3.87 -4.25
CA ARG A 51 27.92 5.15 -4.65
C ARG A 51 26.55 4.97 -5.31
N GLU A 52 26.42 3.99 -6.22
CA GLU A 52 25.13 3.70 -6.84
C GLU A 52 24.12 3.20 -5.83
N ALA A 53 24.51 2.33 -4.90
CA ALA A 53 23.61 1.88 -3.82
C ALA A 53 23.17 3.05 -2.92
N VAL A 54 24.08 3.93 -2.51
CA VAL A 54 23.75 5.14 -1.73
C VAL A 54 22.79 6.06 -2.49
N ARG A 55 22.98 6.24 -3.80
CA ARG A 55 22.04 7.00 -4.64
C ARG A 55 20.65 6.41 -4.66
N VAL A 56 20.53 5.09 -4.85
CA VAL A 56 19.24 4.40 -4.84
C VAL A 56 18.56 4.55 -3.48
N LEU A 57 19.28 4.38 -2.39
CA LEU A 57 18.75 4.54 -1.03
C LEU A 57 18.37 5.99 -0.70
N THR A 58 19.09 6.95 -1.26
CA THR A 58 18.72 8.37 -1.15
C THR A 58 17.45 8.67 -1.94
N PHE A 59 17.35 8.15 -3.15
CA PHE A 59 16.16 8.31 -3.98
C PHE A 59 14.90 7.68 -3.32
N SER A 60 15.05 6.52 -2.67
CA SER A 60 13.96 5.86 -1.94
C SER A 60 13.67 6.48 -0.56
N GLY A 61 14.43 7.50 -0.14
CA GLY A 61 14.21 8.18 1.14
C GLY A 61 14.72 7.41 2.38
N VAL A 62 15.44 6.31 2.19
CA VAL A 62 16.10 5.58 3.29
C VAL A 62 17.30 6.37 3.82
N LEU A 63 18.02 7.03 2.91
CA LEU A 63 19.15 7.89 3.23
C LEU A 63 18.87 9.35 2.84
N GLU A 64 19.50 10.27 3.53
CA GLU A 64 19.50 11.71 3.25
C GLU A 64 20.93 12.20 3.09
N VAL A 65 21.22 12.81 1.95
CA VAL A 65 22.52 13.46 1.72
C VAL A 65 22.43 14.93 2.13
N ARG A 66 23.22 15.33 3.12
CA ARG A 66 23.40 16.73 3.53
C ARG A 66 24.66 17.26 2.88
N GLN A 67 24.49 18.22 2.00
CA GLN A 67 25.60 18.77 1.20
C GLN A 67 26.69 19.32 2.10
N GLY A 68 27.94 18.87 1.90
CA GLY A 68 29.10 19.28 2.68
C GLY A 68 29.23 18.64 4.07
N ASP A 69 28.23 17.87 4.50
CA ASP A 69 28.21 17.26 5.83
C ASP A 69 28.31 15.73 5.74
N GLY A 70 27.41 15.06 5.04
CA GLY A 70 27.47 13.60 4.89
C GLY A 70 26.13 12.97 4.52
N THR A 71 26.10 11.64 4.63
CA THR A 71 24.91 10.84 4.37
C THR A 71 24.36 10.30 5.69
N TYR A 72 23.05 10.44 5.92
CA TYR A 72 22.37 10.09 7.16
C TYR A 72 21.27 9.08 6.94
N VAL A 73 21.06 8.19 7.92
CA VAL A 73 19.91 7.26 7.94
C VAL A 73 18.64 8.05 8.25
N ARG A 74 17.66 8.02 7.35
CA ARG A 74 16.37 8.70 7.50
C ARG A 74 15.21 7.74 7.80
N ALA A 75 15.26 6.52 7.28
CA ALA A 75 14.25 5.50 7.52
C ALA A 75 14.91 4.13 7.71
N CYS A 76 14.34 3.31 8.60
CA CYS A 76 14.84 1.96 8.88
C CYS A 76 14.31 0.91 7.88
N ALA A 77 13.29 1.25 7.09
CA ALA A 77 12.73 0.39 6.06
C ALA A 77 12.64 1.15 4.74
N ASN A 78 12.91 0.44 3.65
CA ASN A 78 12.69 0.96 2.31
C ASN A 78 11.20 0.75 1.94
N PRO A 79 10.43 1.82 1.74
CA PRO A 79 9.04 1.68 1.29
C PRO A 79 8.90 0.85 0.01
N LEU A 80 9.90 0.88 -0.87
CA LEU A 80 9.93 0.09 -2.12
C LEU A 80 9.97 -1.41 -1.86
N ASP A 81 10.53 -1.87 -0.74
CA ASP A 81 10.57 -3.31 -0.42
C ASP A 81 9.17 -3.84 -0.09
N ALA A 82 8.38 -3.08 0.66
CA ALA A 82 6.97 -3.40 0.90
C ALA A 82 6.18 -3.41 -0.43
N MET A 83 6.46 -2.45 -1.33
CA MET A 83 5.86 -2.40 -2.66
C MET A 83 6.21 -3.64 -3.50
N LEU A 84 7.46 -4.06 -3.46
CA LEU A 84 7.91 -5.25 -4.20
C LEU A 84 7.28 -6.53 -3.64
N VAL A 85 7.09 -6.62 -2.32
CA VAL A 85 6.37 -7.74 -1.70
C VAL A 85 4.93 -7.76 -2.19
N LEU A 86 4.22 -6.63 -2.15
CA LEU A 86 2.86 -6.51 -2.68
C LEU A 86 2.78 -6.87 -4.17
N ALA A 87 3.68 -6.34 -5.00
CA ALA A 87 3.70 -6.62 -6.43
C ALA A 87 4.00 -8.09 -6.78
N ARG A 88 4.64 -8.82 -5.86
CA ARG A 88 4.95 -10.26 -6.01
C ARG A 88 3.95 -11.17 -5.30
N SER A 89 3.04 -10.62 -4.50
CA SER A 89 2.00 -11.37 -3.80
C SER A 89 1.00 -11.98 -4.77
N SER A 90 0.38 -13.08 -4.39
CA SER A 90 -0.76 -13.58 -5.14
C SER A 90 -1.95 -12.63 -5.01
N VAL A 91 -2.87 -12.71 -5.96
CA VAL A 91 -4.11 -11.90 -5.93
C VAL A 91 -4.91 -12.19 -4.64
N GLU A 92 -4.95 -13.47 -4.26
CA GLU A 92 -5.66 -13.93 -3.06
C GLU A 92 -5.08 -13.30 -1.79
N GLN A 93 -3.74 -13.29 -1.65
CA GLN A 93 -3.06 -12.64 -0.52
C GLN A 93 -3.29 -11.14 -0.48
N ALA A 94 -3.30 -10.50 -1.65
CA ALA A 94 -3.57 -9.08 -1.75
C ALA A 94 -5.02 -8.73 -1.38
N LEU A 95 -6.00 -9.53 -1.83
CA LEU A 95 -7.40 -9.37 -1.48
C LEU A 95 -7.68 -9.66 -0.01
N GLU A 96 -7.02 -10.64 0.58
CA GLU A 96 -7.11 -10.93 2.03
C GLU A 96 -6.63 -9.72 2.85
N ALA A 97 -5.46 -9.16 2.52
CA ALA A 97 -4.93 -7.98 3.20
C ALA A 97 -5.84 -6.74 3.01
N ARG A 98 -6.39 -6.54 1.80
CA ARG A 98 -7.41 -5.53 1.52
C ARG A 98 -8.60 -5.68 2.47
N GLY A 99 -9.14 -6.90 2.58
CA GLY A 99 -10.29 -7.18 3.41
C GLY A 99 -10.07 -6.84 4.89
N ILE A 100 -8.90 -7.17 5.44
CA ILE A 100 -8.55 -6.84 6.82
C ILE A 100 -8.58 -5.31 7.04
N ILE A 101 -7.99 -4.54 6.12
CA ILE A 101 -7.95 -3.07 6.21
C ILE A 101 -9.37 -2.49 6.09
N GLU A 102 -10.14 -2.90 5.09
CA GLU A 102 -11.45 -2.32 4.80
C GLU A 102 -12.48 -2.64 5.89
N VAL A 103 -12.50 -3.86 6.42
CA VAL A 103 -13.43 -4.27 7.48
C VAL A 103 -13.18 -3.45 8.75
N GLU A 104 -11.93 -3.30 9.16
CA GLU A 104 -11.62 -2.51 10.36
C GLU A 104 -11.79 -1.01 10.12
N ALA A 105 -11.45 -0.52 8.93
CA ALA A 105 -11.72 0.87 8.57
C ALA A 105 -13.21 1.19 8.58
N SER A 106 -14.07 0.27 8.16
CA SER A 106 -15.54 0.44 8.21
C SER A 106 -16.07 0.55 9.64
N ARG A 107 -15.52 -0.25 10.59
CA ARG A 107 -15.82 -0.11 12.02
C ARG A 107 -15.48 1.29 12.52
N LEU A 108 -14.25 1.72 12.26
CA LEU A 108 -13.76 3.04 12.68
C LEU A 108 -14.53 4.17 12.00
N ALA A 109 -14.90 4.01 10.73
CA ALA A 109 -15.73 4.98 10.01
C ALA A 109 -17.10 5.17 10.68
N ALA A 110 -17.77 4.09 11.09
CA ALA A 110 -19.02 4.16 11.81
C ALA A 110 -18.90 4.92 13.14
N GLU A 111 -17.76 4.80 13.83
CA GLU A 111 -17.51 5.47 15.10
C GLU A 111 -17.09 6.95 14.95
N ARG A 112 -16.47 7.33 13.81
CA ARG A 112 -15.70 8.59 13.71
C ARG A 112 -16.17 9.52 12.59
N ARG A 113 -16.96 9.02 11.64
CA ARG A 113 -17.39 9.79 10.46
C ARG A 113 -18.02 11.13 10.84
N SER A 114 -17.76 12.15 10.08
CA SER A 114 -18.47 13.44 10.11
C SER A 114 -19.68 13.43 9.16
N GLU A 115 -20.52 14.46 9.22
CA GLU A 115 -21.60 14.65 8.23
C GLU A 115 -21.05 14.91 6.82
N THR A 116 -19.87 15.52 6.70
CA THR A 116 -19.19 15.72 5.41
C THR A 116 -18.75 14.37 4.82
N ASP A 117 -18.26 13.46 5.65
CA ASP A 117 -17.88 12.11 5.19
C ASP A 117 -19.10 11.33 4.70
N LEU A 118 -20.24 11.43 5.41
CA LEU A 118 -21.49 10.81 4.99
C LEU A 118 -21.97 11.33 3.62
N ALA A 119 -21.90 12.63 3.41
CA ALA A 119 -22.24 13.21 2.11
C ALA A 119 -21.34 12.66 1.00
N ALA A 120 -20.02 12.58 1.24
CA ALA A 120 -19.06 12.03 0.29
C ALA A 120 -19.25 10.53 0.05
N LEU A 121 -19.66 9.76 1.06
CA LEU A 121 -19.98 8.33 0.93
C LEU A 121 -21.24 8.12 0.08
N HIS A 122 -22.28 8.92 0.29
CA HIS A 122 -23.49 8.86 -0.54
C HIS A 122 -23.20 9.25 -2.00
N GLU A 123 -22.40 10.28 -2.25
CA GLU A 123 -21.99 10.66 -3.60
C GLU A 123 -21.21 9.53 -4.29
N ALA A 124 -20.27 8.89 -3.59
CA ALA A 124 -19.50 7.78 -4.12
C ALA A 124 -20.38 6.54 -4.41
N LEU A 125 -21.35 6.27 -3.52
CA LEU A 125 -22.33 5.21 -3.70
C LEU A 125 -23.20 5.43 -4.95
N GLU A 126 -23.72 6.65 -5.16
CA GLU A 126 -24.51 6.99 -6.34
C GLU A 126 -23.68 6.91 -7.63
N ALA A 127 -22.43 7.38 -7.59
CA ALA A 127 -21.51 7.25 -8.72
C ALA A 127 -21.27 5.78 -9.11
N SER A 128 -21.18 4.87 -8.15
CA SER A 128 -21.05 3.44 -8.43
C SER A 128 -22.31 2.82 -9.04
N ALA A 129 -23.51 3.32 -8.68
CA ALA A 129 -24.78 2.83 -9.21
C ALA A 129 -24.97 3.14 -10.71
N VAL A 130 -24.54 4.34 -11.14
CA VAL A 130 -24.68 4.79 -12.54
C VAL A 130 -23.81 3.95 -13.49
N HIS A 131 -22.73 3.37 -12.99
CA HIS A 131 -21.76 2.63 -13.80
C HIS A 131 -22.00 1.10 -13.80
N HIS A 132 -23.11 0.62 -13.26
CA HIS A 132 -23.60 -0.76 -13.44
C HIS A 132 -24.00 -0.98 -14.91
N GLY A 133 -23.02 -1.22 -15.78
CA GLY A 133 -23.17 -1.38 -17.23
C GLY A 133 -22.09 -0.67 -18.04
N GLY A 134 -21.17 0.03 -17.37
CA GLY A 134 -19.97 0.61 -17.95
C GLY A 134 -18.86 -0.41 -18.23
N SER A 135 -17.69 0.05 -18.59
CA SER A 135 -16.53 -0.83 -18.74
C SER A 135 -16.07 -1.39 -17.40
N LEU A 136 -15.44 -2.57 -17.42
CA LEU A 136 -14.84 -3.18 -16.22
C LEU A 136 -13.86 -2.23 -15.52
N ASP A 137 -13.10 -1.47 -16.30
CA ASP A 137 -12.12 -0.52 -15.79
C ASP A 137 -12.76 0.65 -15.01
N GLU A 138 -13.88 1.19 -15.53
CA GLU A 138 -14.69 2.20 -14.85
C GLU A 138 -15.30 1.65 -13.56
N TYR A 139 -15.85 0.44 -13.60
CA TYR A 139 -16.39 -0.22 -12.42
C TYR A 139 -15.35 -0.35 -11.31
N ILE A 140 -14.16 -0.88 -11.63
CA ILE A 140 -13.06 -1.03 -10.68
C ILE A 140 -12.60 0.33 -10.13
N ALA A 141 -12.56 1.37 -10.97
CA ALA A 141 -12.17 2.70 -10.53
C ALA A 141 -13.17 3.26 -9.51
N HIS A 142 -14.47 3.08 -9.72
CA HIS A 142 -15.51 3.52 -8.79
C HIS A 142 -15.53 2.70 -7.51
N ASP A 143 -15.34 1.37 -7.58
CA ASP A 143 -15.23 0.48 -6.43
C ASP A 143 -14.07 0.90 -5.52
N LEU A 144 -12.87 1.09 -6.09
CA LEU A 144 -11.71 1.54 -5.34
C LEU A 144 -11.90 2.95 -4.75
N ALA A 145 -12.53 3.86 -5.48
CA ALA A 145 -12.82 5.20 -4.99
C ALA A 145 -13.82 5.18 -3.83
N PHE A 146 -14.86 4.37 -3.91
CA PHE A 146 -15.83 4.19 -2.83
C PHE A 146 -15.16 3.65 -1.56
N HIS A 147 -14.41 2.56 -1.66
CA HIS A 147 -13.71 1.99 -0.51
C HIS A 147 -12.65 2.93 0.07
N GLN A 148 -11.98 3.74 -0.78
CA GLN A 148 -11.08 4.79 -0.28
C GLN A 148 -11.84 5.81 0.59
N ARG A 149 -13.07 6.21 0.22
CA ARG A 149 -13.91 7.10 1.03
C ARG A 149 -14.29 6.49 2.35
N VAL A 150 -14.62 5.19 2.38
CA VAL A 150 -14.87 4.45 3.62
C VAL A 150 -13.64 4.51 4.55
N VAL A 151 -12.46 4.22 4.00
CA VAL A 151 -11.21 4.25 4.78
C VAL A 151 -10.87 5.67 5.26
N ASP A 152 -11.07 6.69 4.44
CA ASP A 152 -10.84 8.09 4.81
C ASP A 152 -11.75 8.53 5.97
N SER A 153 -13.02 8.05 5.98
CA SER A 153 -14.00 8.29 7.04
C SER A 153 -13.61 7.67 8.40
N ALA A 154 -12.63 6.77 8.43
CA ALA A 154 -12.06 6.25 9.68
C ALA A 154 -11.19 7.29 10.42
N HIS A 155 -10.89 8.44 9.81
CA HIS A 155 -10.03 9.50 10.34
C HIS A 155 -8.68 8.99 10.88
N ASN A 156 -8.11 8.01 10.16
CA ASN A 156 -6.76 7.51 10.42
C ASN A 156 -5.89 7.72 9.18
N PRO A 157 -5.05 8.77 9.15
CA PRO A 157 -4.27 9.12 7.97
C PRO A 157 -3.29 8.01 7.56
N VAL A 158 -2.84 7.18 8.52
CA VAL A 158 -1.95 6.04 8.21
C VAL A 158 -2.72 4.98 7.43
N LEU A 159 -3.96 4.64 7.85
CA LEU A 159 -4.80 3.69 7.10
C LEU A 159 -5.14 4.23 5.71
N SER A 160 -5.48 5.52 5.58
CA SER A 160 -5.80 6.15 4.30
C SER A 160 -4.63 6.07 3.31
N GLU A 161 -3.40 6.36 3.76
CA GLU A 161 -2.22 6.28 2.90
C GLU A 161 -1.86 4.83 2.54
N LEU A 162 -1.91 3.92 3.51
CA LEU A 162 -1.68 2.49 3.25
C LEU A 162 -2.68 1.94 2.24
N TYR A 163 -3.97 2.27 2.40
CA TYR A 163 -5.02 1.79 1.49
C TYR A 163 -4.87 2.38 0.08
N ARG A 164 -4.61 3.69 -0.03
CA ARG A 164 -4.38 4.36 -1.33
C ARG A 164 -3.25 3.71 -2.10
N TYR A 165 -2.16 3.43 -1.39
CA TYR A 165 -1.03 2.76 -1.96
C TYR A 165 -1.35 1.33 -2.38
N PHE A 166 -2.01 0.59 -1.50
CA PHE A 166 -2.41 -0.79 -1.70
C PHE A 166 -3.37 -0.93 -2.90
N SER A 167 -4.36 -0.04 -3.01
CA SER A 167 -5.35 -0.03 -4.09
C SER A 167 -4.72 0.06 -5.49
N GLN A 168 -3.61 0.78 -5.63
CA GLN A 168 -2.89 0.87 -6.91
C GLN A 168 -2.28 -0.49 -7.33
N VAL A 169 -1.81 -1.26 -6.35
CA VAL A 169 -1.18 -2.56 -6.61
C VAL A 169 -2.21 -3.64 -6.89
N ILE A 170 -3.34 -3.63 -6.17
CA ILE A 170 -4.38 -4.66 -6.32
C ILE A 170 -5.27 -4.48 -7.55
N ARG A 171 -5.27 -3.31 -8.20
CA ARG A 171 -6.12 -3.02 -9.36
C ARG A 171 -6.07 -4.12 -10.41
N ALA A 172 -4.87 -4.55 -10.82
CA ALA A 172 -4.70 -5.63 -11.80
C ALA A 172 -5.20 -6.99 -11.28
N GLY A 173 -5.25 -7.18 -9.97
CA GLY A 173 -5.87 -8.35 -9.32
C GLY A 173 -7.38 -8.30 -9.41
N LEU A 174 -7.98 -7.14 -9.12
CA LEU A 174 -9.42 -6.91 -9.22
C LEU A 174 -9.95 -7.11 -10.63
N GLU A 175 -9.22 -6.65 -11.66
CA GLU A 175 -9.59 -6.89 -13.06
C GLU A 175 -9.80 -8.37 -13.37
N ARG A 176 -8.96 -9.25 -12.82
CA ARG A 176 -9.07 -10.70 -12.98
C ARG A 176 -10.20 -11.31 -12.16
N THR A 177 -10.44 -10.77 -10.96
CA THR A 177 -11.44 -11.31 -10.02
C THR A 177 -12.84 -10.84 -10.36
N ILE A 178 -13.04 -9.56 -10.61
CA ILE A 178 -14.32 -8.94 -10.97
C ILE A 178 -14.69 -9.27 -12.43
N GLY A 179 -13.70 -9.41 -13.30
CA GLY A 179 -13.93 -9.81 -14.70
C GLY A 179 -14.27 -11.30 -14.89
N ASP A 180 -14.24 -12.12 -13.85
CA ASP A 180 -14.61 -13.53 -13.92
C ASP A 180 -16.13 -13.70 -13.77
N PRO A 181 -16.87 -14.09 -14.86
CA PRO A 181 -18.32 -14.25 -14.81
C PRO A 181 -18.80 -15.36 -13.88
N SER A 182 -17.92 -16.25 -13.43
CA SER A 182 -18.23 -17.33 -12.50
C SER A 182 -18.29 -16.89 -11.05
N ARG A 183 -17.79 -15.66 -10.74
CA ARG A 183 -17.80 -15.11 -9.39
C ARG A 183 -18.98 -14.17 -9.18
N PRO A 184 -19.62 -14.20 -8.00
CA PRO A 184 -20.63 -13.22 -7.67
C PRO A 184 -20.04 -11.81 -7.70
N GLN A 185 -20.73 -10.89 -8.35
CA GLN A 185 -20.35 -9.47 -8.34
C GLN A 185 -20.86 -8.84 -7.04
N PRO A 186 -20.07 -7.98 -6.37
CA PRO A 186 -20.57 -7.21 -5.24
C PRO A 186 -21.77 -6.39 -5.68
N SER A 187 -22.92 -6.59 -5.01
CA SER A 187 -24.14 -5.89 -5.38
C SER A 187 -24.14 -4.44 -4.87
N PHE A 188 -24.78 -3.56 -5.57
CA PHE A 188 -25.06 -2.19 -5.12
C PHE A 188 -25.73 -2.16 -3.73
N GLU A 189 -26.60 -3.13 -3.47
CA GLU A 189 -27.29 -3.25 -2.20
C GLU A 189 -26.35 -3.45 -1.02
N LEU A 190 -25.28 -4.24 -1.20
CA LEU A 190 -24.27 -4.45 -0.14
C LEU A 190 -23.48 -3.17 0.13
N HIS A 191 -23.15 -2.39 -0.89
CA HIS A 191 -22.51 -1.07 -0.70
C HIS A 191 -23.44 -0.12 0.05
N ARG A 192 -24.73 -0.12 -0.27
CA ARG A 192 -25.74 0.67 0.43
C ARG A 192 -25.88 0.25 1.90
N GLU A 193 -25.95 -1.05 2.19
CA GLU A 193 -25.99 -1.57 3.56
C GLU A 193 -24.78 -1.09 4.37
N LEU A 194 -23.60 -1.05 3.77
CA LEU A 194 -22.40 -0.52 4.42
C LEU A 194 -22.55 0.97 4.76
N VAL A 195 -22.96 1.79 3.80
CA VAL A 195 -23.16 3.24 4.02
C VAL A 195 -24.23 3.47 5.10
N ASP A 196 -25.34 2.74 5.05
CA ASP A 196 -26.41 2.83 6.03
C ASP A 196 -25.93 2.45 7.47
N ALA A 197 -25.07 1.44 7.58
CA ALA A 197 -24.50 1.04 8.86
C ALA A 197 -23.55 2.11 9.41
N ILE A 198 -22.69 2.68 8.54
CA ILE A 198 -21.80 3.80 8.90
C ILE A 198 -22.63 5.02 9.33
N ALA A 199 -23.70 5.34 8.60
CA ALA A 199 -24.58 6.45 8.91
C ALA A 199 -25.22 6.33 10.30
N ARG A 200 -25.64 5.12 10.68
CA ARG A 200 -26.24 4.84 12.01
C ARG A 200 -25.19 4.76 13.12
N GLY A 201 -23.88 4.79 12.83
CA GLY A 201 -22.84 4.58 13.83
C GLY A 201 -22.73 3.14 14.32
N ASP A 202 -23.25 2.17 13.56
CA ASP A 202 -23.23 0.74 13.93
C ASP A 202 -21.96 0.07 13.40
N ALA A 203 -20.94 0.07 14.24
CA ALA A 203 -19.61 -0.43 13.90
C ALA A 203 -19.60 -1.93 13.51
N GLU A 204 -20.39 -2.75 14.21
CA GLU A 204 -20.44 -4.19 13.91
C GLU A 204 -21.22 -4.50 12.63
N ALA A 205 -22.32 -3.77 12.39
CA ALA A 205 -23.06 -3.87 11.14
C ALA A 205 -22.20 -3.40 9.95
N ALA A 206 -21.43 -2.31 10.11
CA ALA A 206 -20.51 -1.79 9.07
C ALA A 206 -19.42 -2.83 8.73
N ALA A 207 -18.78 -3.42 9.75
CA ALA A 207 -17.78 -4.47 9.55
C ALA A 207 -18.38 -5.71 8.87
N LYS A 208 -19.60 -6.09 9.23
CA LYS A 208 -20.31 -7.22 8.62
C LYS A 208 -20.67 -6.95 7.16
N ALA A 209 -21.22 -5.77 6.87
CA ALA A 209 -21.57 -5.38 5.51
C ALA A 209 -20.34 -5.31 4.60
N ASN A 210 -19.24 -4.72 5.08
CA ASN A 210 -17.99 -4.69 4.29
C ASN A 210 -17.46 -6.12 4.05
N ARG A 211 -17.49 -7.00 5.04
CA ARG A 211 -17.04 -8.39 4.88
C ARG A 211 -17.83 -9.14 3.82
N ALA A 212 -19.10 -8.80 3.62
CA ALA A 212 -19.93 -9.38 2.56
C ALA A 212 -19.58 -8.87 1.15
N LEU A 213 -18.90 -7.73 1.04
CA LEU A 213 -18.39 -7.19 -0.23
C LEU A 213 -17.08 -7.86 -0.69
N LEU A 214 -16.37 -8.52 0.21
CA LEU A 214 -15.07 -9.15 -0.02
C LEU A 214 -15.22 -10.61 -0.48
N ILE A 215 -15.96 -10.86 -1.54
CA ILE A 215 -16.20 -12.22 -2.07
C ILE A 215 -15.10 -12.65 -3.03
#